data_1fd6f081fb7362ce828d858351c5b9a1
#
_entry.id   1fd6f081fb7362ce828d858351c5b9a1
#
_cell.length_a   1.000
_cell.length_b   1.000
_cell.length_c   1.000
_cell.angle_alpha   90.00
_cell.angle_beta   90.00
_cell.angle_gamma   90.00
#
_symmetry.space_group_name_H-M   'P 1'
#
loop_
_entity.id
_entity.type
_entity.pdbx_description
1 polymer ?
#
loop_
_entity_poly.entity_id
_entity_poly.type
_entity_poly.pdbx_seq_one_letter_code
_entity_poly.pdbx_strand_id
1 'polypeptide(L)'
;MRRIALIAALAALTATPAFAQNFTGNWACRDATTAKAGILTIYGEVYGFASTTANDGSSGTGTITGYQDGVSFNDGNLRTGKAIQAGRIIPDPTYGTAIQLETAEAIVMLCTPR
;
A
#
# COMPACT_ATOMS: atom_id res chain seq x y z
N MET A 1 17.74 9.32 37.08
CA MET A 1 17.87 9.31 36.41
C MET A 1 17.57 8.34 35.90
N ARG A 2 17.22 7.67 35.82
CA ARG A 2 17.01 6.80 35.39
C ARG A 2 15.80 6.69 34.84
N ARG A 3 14.94 7.17 34.82
CA ARG A 3 13.84 7.16 34.38
C ARG A 3 13.75 7.37 33.04
N ILE A 4 14.58 7.79 32.47
CA ILE A 4 14.74 8.06 31.20
C ILE A 4 14.54 6.96 30.29
N ALA A 5 15.03 5.84 30.57
CA ALA A 5 14.97 4.72 29.76
C ALA A 5 13.57 4.27 29.48
N LEU A 6 12.71 4.55 30.36
CA LEU A 6 11.45 4.19 30.22
C LEU A 6 10.73 4.82 29.14
N ILE A 7 10.92 6.01 28.94
CA ILE A 7 10.26 6.76 27.97
C ILE A 7 10.55 6.34 26.59
N ALA A 8 11.74 6.00 26.35
CA ALA A 8 12.14 5.62 25.04
C ALA A 8 11.43 4.38 24.58
N ALA A 9 11.22 3.48 25.44
CA ALA A 9 10.60 2.27 25.08
C ALA A 9 9.19 2.46 24.66
N LEU A 10 8.53 3.38 25.26
CA LEU A 10 7.23 3.61 24.96
C LEU A 10 7.01 4.14 23.60
N ALA A 11 7.78 5.03 23.19
CA ALA A 11 7.66 5.63 21.90
C ALA A 11 7.75 4.60 20.80
N ALA A 12 8.59 3.66 20.96
CA ALA A 12 8.78 2.69 19.94
C ALA A 12 7.59 1.79 19.76
N LEU A 13 6.90 1.52 20.80
CA LEU A 13 5.80 0.64 20.71
C LEU A 13 4.60 1.18 20.02
N THR A 14 4.39 2.44 20.11
CA THR A 14 3.16 2.99 19.62
C THR A 14 3.12 3.14 18.14
N ALA A 15 4.23 3.10 17.48
CA ALA A 15 4.25 3.42 16.10
C ALA A 15 3.77 2.33 15.20
N THR A 16 4.01 1.12 15.53
CA THR A 16 3.93 0.09 14.60
C THR A 16 2.58 -0.46 14.28
N PRO A 17 1.78 -0.82 15.20
CA PRO A 17 0.57 -1.54 14.86
C PRO A 17 -0.50 -0.72 14.20
N ALA A 18 -0.39 0.56 14.24
CA ALA A 18 -1.46 1.39 13.73
C ALA A 18 -1.54 1.41 12.23
N PHE A 19 -0.46 1.14 11.56
CA PHE A 19 -0.45 1.34 10.16
C PHE A 19 -1.21 0.35 9.36
N ALA A 20 -1.23 -0.87 9.76
CA ALA A 20 -1.93 -1.87 9.03
C ALA A 20 -3.40 -1.57 8.93
N GLN A 21 -3.93 -0.89 9.91
CA GLN A 21 -5.34 -0.59 9.89
C GLN A 21 -5.70 0.49 8.91
N ASN A 22 -4.78 1.38 8.65
CA ASN A 22 -5.06 2.50 7.77
C ASN A 22 -5.13 2.11 6.31
N PHE A 23 -4.66 0.94 5.98
CA PHE A 23 -4.64 0.51 4.60
C PHE A 23 -5.73 -0.51 4.28
N THR A 24 -6.40 -1.05 5.28
CA THR A 24 -7.42 -2.05 5.06
C THR A 24 -8.59 -1.47 4.29
N GLY A 25 -9.01 -2.15 3.25
CA GLY A 25 -10.17 -1.74 2.47
C GLY A 25 -9.92 -1.92 0.99
N ASN A 26 -10.83 -1.37 0.21
CA ASN A 26 -10.75 -1.41 -1.24
C ASN A 26 -10.30 -0.06 -1.77
N TRP A 27 -9.42 -0.11 -2.75
CA TRP A 27 -8.84 1.08 -3.33
C TRP A 27 -8.97 1.02 -4.84
N ALA A 28 -9.50 2.08 -5.44
CA ALA A 28 -9.63 2.15 -6.89
C ALA A 28 -8.35 2.76 -7.46
N CYS A 29 -7.70 2.04 -8.32
CA CYS A 29 -6.39 2.41 -8.86
C CYS A 29 -6.48 2.90 -10.29
N ARG A 30 -5.74 3.97 -10.59
CA ARG A 30 -5.62 4.50 -11.95
C ARG A 30 -4.14 4.55 -12.32
N ASP A 31 -3.87 4.35 -13.59
CA ASP A 31 -2.49 4.37 -14.08
C ASP A 31 -2.02 5.81 -14.34
N ALA A 32 -0.83 5.95 -14.85
CA ALA A 32 -0.23 7.27 -15.08
C ALA A 32 -1.01 8.12 -16.10
N THR A 33 -1.84 7.50 -16.92
CA THR A 33 -2.67 8.22 -17.88
C THR A 33 -4.06 8.50 -17.32
N THR A 34 -4.28 8.19 -16.05
CA THR A 34 -5.54 8.32 -15.31
C THR A 34 -6.62 7.34 -15.75
N ALA A 35 -6.27 6.35 -16.53
CA ALA A 35 -7.21 5.29 -16.91
C ALA A 35 -7.34 4.30 -15.75
N LYS A 36 -8.52 3.70 -15.63
CA LYS A 36 -8.74 2.72 -14.59
C LYS A 36 -7.82 1.54 -14.77
N ALA A 37 -7.13 1.18 -13.70
CA ALA A 37 -6.19 0.07 -13.73
C ALA A 37 -6.70 -1.16 -12.98
N GLY A 38 -7.43 -0.96 -11.91
CA GLY A 38 -7.95 -2.09 -11.14
C GLY A 38 -8.35 -1.69 -9.74
N ILE A 39 -8.69 -2.70 -8.95
CA ILE A 39 -9.06 -2.55 -7.55
C ILE A 39 -8.04 -3.27 -6.69
N LEU A 40 -7.44 -2.54 -5.77
CA LEU A 40 -6.53 -3.10 -4.79
C LEU A 40 -7.31 -3.29 -3.50
N THR A 41 -7.30 -4.48 -2.95
CA THR A 41 -7.93 -4.76 -1.67
C THR A 41 -6.85 -5.15 -0.69
N ILE A 42 -6.83 -4.49 0.46
CA ILE A 42 -5.86 -4.80 1.51
C ILE A 42 -6.62 -5.24 2.75
N TYR A 43 -6.17 -6.35 3.31
CA TYR A 43 -6.77 -6.87 4.52
C TYR A 43 -5.66 -7.46 5.37
N GLY A 44 -5.31 -6.77 6.45
CA GLY A 44 -4.20 -7.20 7.29
C GLY A 44 -2.89 -7.18 6.53
N GLU A 45 -2.26 -8.32 6.43
CA GLU A 45 -0.97 -8.46 5.75
C GLU A 45 -1.07 -9.10 4.39
N VAL A 46 -2.28 -9.15 3.82
CA VAL A 46 -2.46 -9.70 2.49
C VAL A 46 -3.12 -8.68 1.59
N TYR A 47 -2.94 -8.85 0.29
CA TYR A 47 -3.62 -8.00 -0.67
C TYR A 47 -4.16 -8.83 -1.82
N GLY A 48 -5.12 -8.26 -2.52
CA GLY A 48 -5.59 -8.78 -3.79
C GLY A 48 -5.66 -7.64 -4.78
N PHE A 49 -5.43 -7.93 -6.04
CA PHE A 49 -5.59 -6.93 -7.09
C PHE A 49 -6.41 -7.54 -8.21
N ALA A 50 -7.43 -6.81 -8.65
CA ALA A 50 -8.26 -7.21 -9.77
C ALA A 50 -8.06 -6.18 -10.88
N SER A 51 -7.35 -6.55 -11.91
CA SER A 51 -7.05 -5.67 -13.03
C SER A 51 -8.29 -5.44 -13.90
N THR A 52 -8.39 -4.25 -14.45
CA THR A 52 -9.45 -3.99 -15.44
C THR A 52 -9.10 -4.57 -16.80
N THR A 53 -7.85 -4.96 -17.00
CA THR A 53 -7.41 -5.55 -18.26
C THR A 53 -7.19 -7.04 -18.06
N ALA A 54 -7.94 -7.84 -18.82
CA ALA A 54 -7.81 -9.29 -18.71
C ALA A 54 -6.42 -9.73 -19.13
N ASN A 55 -5.87 -10.67 -18.39
CA ASN A 55 -4.59 -11.30 -18.75
C ASN A 55 -3.39 -10.37 -18.80
N ASP A 56 -3.42 -9.28 -18.05
CA ASP A 56 -2.28 -8.37 -18.06
C ASP A 56 -1.21 -8.74 -17.03
N GLY A 57 -1.43 -9.82 -16.28
CA GLY A 57 -0.44 -10.33 -15.34
C GLY A 57 -0.47 -9.70 -13.97
N SER A 58 -1.32 -8.72 -13.72
CA SER A 58 -1.34 -8.05 -12.42
C SER A 58 -2.38 -8.59 -11.45
N SER A 59 -3.41 -9.28 -11.94
CA SER A 59 -4.46 -9.80 -11.06
C SER A 59 -3.94 -10.96 -10.22
N GLY A 60 -4.31 -10.98 -8.97
CA GLY A 60 -3.90 -12.06 -8.07
C GLY A 60 -3.79 -11.55 -6.64
N THR A 61 -3.20 -12.37 -5.79
CA THR A 61 -3.06 -12.07 -4.37
C THR A 61 -1.61 -12.18 -3.95
N GLY A 62 -1.30 -11.58 -2.79
CA GLY A 62 0.03 -11.66 -2.24
C GLY A 62 0.06 -11.13 -0.82
N THR A 63 1.25 -10.98 -0.28
CA THR A 63 1.41 -10.47 1.08
C THR A 63 2.10 -9.11 1.07
N ILE A 64 1.84 -8.37 2.12
CA ILE A 64 2.43 -7.05 2.29
C ILE A 64 3.02 -6.91 3.69
N THR A 65 3.93 -5.96 3.83
CA THR A 65 4.42 -5.53 5.13
C THR A 65 4.08 -4.05 5.27
N GLY A 66 3.43 -3.69 6.37
CA GLY A 66 3.02 -2.31 6.60
C GLY A 66 4.10 -1.50 7.28
N TYR A 67 4.21 -0.24 6.89
CA TYR A 67 5.11 0.73 7.49
C TYR A 67 4.34 1.99 7.80
N GLN A 68 4.99 2.94 8.41
CA GLN A 68 4.34 4.18 8.80
C GLN A 68 3.79 4.97 7.62
N ASP A 69 4.47 4.97 6.52
CA ASP A 69 4.12 5.76 5.38
C ASP A 69 3.71 4.93 4.15
N GLY A 70 3.44 3.66 4.34
CA GLY A 70 3.04 2.84 3.22
C GLY A 70 3.18 1.36 3.45
N VAL A 71 3.21 0.61 2.37
CA VAL A 71 3.35 -0.83 2.40
C VAL A 71 4.41 -1.28 1.44
N SER A 72 5.02 -2.41 1.73
CA SER A 72 5.93 -3.10 0.82
C SER A 72 5.22 -4.34 0.32
N PHE A 73 5.26 -4.58 -0.97
CA PHE A 73 4.68 -5.78 -1.55
C PHE A 73 5.74 -6.87 -1.54
N ASN A 74 5.49 -7.92 -0.77
CA ASN A 74 6.49 -8.97 -0.58
C ASN A 74 6.49 -9.99 -1.72
N ASP A 75 5.32 -10.27 -2.26
CA ASP A 75 5.17 -11.25 -3.32
C ASP A 75 3.85 -11.00 -4.05
N GLY A 76 3.44 -11.94 -4.89
CA GLY A 76 2.18 -11.86 -5.60
C GLY A 76 2.30 -11.16 -6.95
N ASN A 77 1.17 -11.06 -7.63
CA ASN A 77 1.19 -10.62 -9.03
C ASN A 77 1.53 -9.16 -9.25
N LEU A 78 1.23 -8.29 -8.31
CA LEU A 78 1.68 -6.91 -8.47
C LEU A 78 3.20 -6.85 -8.46
N ARG A 79 3.83 -7.64 -7.61
CA ARG A 79 5.28 -7.65 -7.55
C ARG A 79 5.92 -8.35 -8.73
N THR A 80 5.44 -9.52 -9.07
CA THR A 80 6.07 -10.31 -10.15
C THR A 80 5.61 -9.88 -11.53
N GLY A 81 4.37 -9.50 -11.68
CA GLY A 81 3.82 -9.15 -12.99
C GLY A 81 4.02 -7.70 -13.39
N LYS A 82 4.05 -6.79 -12.42
CA LYS A 82 4.18 -5.36 -12.69
C LYS A 82 5.40 -4.73 -12.04
N ALA A 83 6.20 -5.51 -11.33
CA ALA A 83 7.39 -5.03 -10.64
C ALA A 83 7.09 -3.95 -9.60
N ILE A 84 5.88 -3.91 -9.08
CA ILE A 84 5.51 -2.95 -8.05
C ILE A 84 6.09 -3.40 -6.74
N GLN A 85 6.89 -2.55 -6.11
CA GLN A 85 7.57 -2.88 -4.88
C GLN A 85 6.91 -2.31 -3.65
N ALA A 86 6.31 -1.15 -3.77
CA ALA A 86 5.80 -0.44 -2.62
C ALA A 86 4.59 0.40 -2.95
N GLY A 87 3.79 0.69 -1.92
CA GLY A 87 2.72 1.68 -1.99
C GLY A 87 2.99 2.73 -0.95
N ARG A 88 3.08 3.99 -1.35
CA ARG A 88 3.34 5.09 -0.43
C ARG A 88 2.06 5.84 -0.15
N ILE A 89 1.80 6.10 1.12
CA ILE A 89 0.63 6.87 1.51
C ILE A 89 0.91 8.34 1.32
N ILE A 90 -0.01 9.02 0.63
CA ILE A 90 0.10 10.46 0.44
C ILE A 90 -1.25 11.11 0.76
N PRO A 91 -1.25 12.39 1.11
CA PRO A 91 -2.51 13.09 1.31
C PRO A 91 -3.22 13.30 -0.02
N ASP A 92 -4.55 13.26 0.00
CA ASP A 92 -5.36 13.50 -1.18
C ASP A 92 -6.47 14.49 -0.83
N PRO A 93 -6.59 15.59 -1.58
CA PRO A 93 -7.57 16.63 -1.22
C PRO A 93 -9.02 16.19 -1.32
N THR A 94 -9.32 15.21 -2.14
CA THR A 94 -10.68 14.75 -2.31
C THR A 94 -11.03 13.63 -1.35
N TYR A 95 -10.13 12.67 -1.18
CA TYR A 95 -10.42 11.45 -0.42
C TYR A 95 -9.68 11.37 0.91
N GLY A 96 -8.87 12.36 1.22
CA GLY A 96 -8.06 12.36 2.43
C GLY A 96 -6.75 11.64 2.29
N THR A 97 -6.76 10.47 1.71
CA THR A 97 -5.57 9.63 1.59
C THR A 97 -5.57 8.91 0.25
N ALA A 98 -4.41 8.74 -0.32
CA ALA A 98 -4.22 7.92 -1.52
C ALA A 98 -2.98 7.06 -1.34
N ILE A 99 -2.87 6.01 -2.15
CA ILE A 99 -1.69 5.15 -2.16
C ILE A 99 -1.05 5.25 -3.55
N GLN A 100 0.22 5.63 -3.58
CA GLN A 100 0.99 5.63 -4.82
C GLN A 100 1.70 4.31 -4.95
N LEU A 101 1.45 3.56 -6.01
CA LEU A 101 2.14 2.30 -6.25
C LEU A 101 3.38 2.56 -7.08
N GLU A 102 4.50 2.03 -6.64
CA GLU A 102 5.81 2.36 -7.21
C GLU A 102 6.60 1.13 -7.58
N THR A 103 7.27 1.23 -8.73
CA THR A 103 8.34 0.28 -9.06
C THR A 103 9.65 0.87 -8.56
N ALA A 104 10.77 0.22 -8.87
CA ALA A 104 12.09 0.76 -8.50
C ALA A 104 12.38 2.08 -9.20
N GLU A 105 11.71 2.35 -10.31
CA GLU A 105 12.04 3.52 -11.14
C GLU A 105 10.97 4.59 -11.22
N ALA A 106 9.72 4.25 -10.94
CA ALA A 106 8.63 5.20 -11.22
C ALA A 106 7.39 4.93 -10.39
N ILE A 107 6.56 5.94 -10.28
CA ILE A 107 5.21 5.81 -9.75
C ILE A 107 4.33 5.35 -10.91
N VAL A 108 3.64 4.25 -10.75
CA VAL A 108 2.88 3.66 -11.86
C VAL A 108 1.38 3.65 -11.67
N MET A 109 0.90 3.80 -10.45
CA MET A 109 -0.54 3.87 -10.20
C MET A 109 -0.82 4.77 -9.01
N LEU A 110 -2.01 5.34 -8.99
CA LEU A 110 -2.52 6.07 -7.83
C LEU A 110 -3.83 5.43 -7.44
N CYS A 111 -3.96 5.04 -6.18
CA CYS A 111 -5.13 4.36 -5.68
C CYS A 111 -5.82 5.22 -4.64
N THR A 112 -7.14 5.39 -4.77
CA THR A 112 -7.92 6.18 -3.82
C THR A 112 -8.98 5.31 -3.18
N PRO A 113 -9.44 5.64 -1.98
CA PRO A 113 -10.43 4.84 -1.28
C PRO A 113 -11.70 4.68 -2.12
N ARG A 114 -12.26 3.47 -2.08
CA ARG A 114 -13.42 3.18 -2.86
C ARG A 114 -14.67 3.07 -2.02
#